data_3ad9ce304e703c351e1527a3678bbc13
#
_entry.id   3ad9ce304e703c351e1527a3678bbc13
#
_cell.length_a   1.000
_cell.length_b   1.000
_cell.length_c   1.000
_cell.angle_alpha   90.00
_cell.angle_beta   90.00
_cell.angle_gamma   90.00
#
_symmetry.space_group_name_H-M   'P 1'
#
loop_
_entity.id
_entity.type
_entity.pdbx_description
1 polymer ?
#
loop_
_entity_poly.entity_id
_entity_poly.type
_entity_poly.pdbx_seq_one_letter_code
_entity_poly.pdbx_strand_id
1 'polypeptide(L)'
;MGLEYDGRDFAGWAKQSHARTVQGDLELMLGHLTFGHVDLTCAGRTDAGVHARGQVCHFDVTPERYERMMTGREPVTAARINRAISDDIRATSLEIAPEGFDARFSALWRRYSYRVCDNPLGPTPLARDVSLPWYRLLDLDRMNEAALPLLGQQDFTPFCKPREGATNIRELQILRWDRSPEGDAIMTIQADAFCHSMV
;
A
#
# COMPACT_ATOMS: atom_id res chain seq x y z
N MET A 1 -3.37 0.34 12.96
CA MET A 1 -4.50 0.65 12.06
C MET A 1 -4.26 0.00 10.72
N GLY A 2 -5.20 -0.80 10.23
CA GLY A 2 -5.25 -1.33 8.88
C GLY A 2 -6.02 -0.39 7.96
N LEU A 3 -5.63 -0.32 6.67
CA LEU A 3 -6.19 0.61 5.69
C LEU A 3 -6.34 -0.01 4.31
N GLU A 4 -7.38 0.42 3.61
CA GLU A 4 -7.54 0.32 2.15
C GLU A 4 -7.71 1.72 1.56
N TYR A 5 -7.23 1.93 0.34
CA TYR A 5 -7.49 3.18 -0.38
C TYR A 5 -7.40 3.03 -1.90
N ASP A 6 -8.21 3.84 -2.57
CA ASP A 6 -8.09 4.12 -4.00
C ASP A 6 -7.07 5.23 -4.19
N GLY A 7 -5.91 4.89 -4.73
CA GLY A 7 -4.77 5.81 -4.87
C GLY A 7 -4.85 6.80 -6.04
N ARG A 8 -5.85 6.72 -6.92
CA ARG A 8 -5.90 7.47 -8.18
C ARG A 8 -5.73 8.97 -8.02
N ASP A 9 -6.40 9.54 -7.03
CA ASP A 9 -6.43 10.98 -6.80
C ASP A 9 -5.43 11.45 -5.74
N PHE A 10 -4.48 10.57 -5.36
CA PHE A 10 -3.42 10.88 -4.41
C PHE A 10 -2.05 10.97 -5.10
N ALA A 11 -1.26 11.95 -4.70
CA ALA A 11 0.15 12.07 -5.05
C ALA A 11 1.06 11.08 -4.29
N GLY A 12 0.49 9.96 -3.88
CA GLY A 12 1.11 8.89 -3.11
C GLY A 12 0.77 8.96 -1.61
N TRP A 13 1.48 8.13 -0.84
CA TRP A 13 1.29 8.06 0.62
C TRP A 13 1.82 9.30 1.34
N ALA A 14 3.10 9.63 1.13
CA ALA A 14 3.83 10.58 1.98
C ALA A 14 3.30 12.01 1.86
N LYS A 15 3.06 12.65 3.00
CA LYS A 15 2.57 14.03 3.10
C LYS A 15 3.44 15.01 2.31
N GLN A 16 2.80 15.88 1.56
CA GLN A 16 3.41 16.93 0.73
C GLN A 16 2.65 18.25 0.96
N SER A 17 3.34 19.36 0.85
CA SER A 17 2.76 20.69 1.10
C SER A 17 1.84 21.19 -0.02
N HIS A 18 1.96 20.62 -1.22
CA HIS A 18 1.34 21.13 -2.43
C HIS A 18 0.43 20.11 -3.15
N ALA A 19 0.25 18.91 -2.57
CA ALA A 19 -0.53 17.85 -3.18
C ALA A 19 -1.30 17.04 -2.14
N ARG A 20 -2.45 16.51 -2.52
CA ARG A 20 -3.26 15.61 -1.72
C ARG A 20 -2.57 14.26 -1.56
N THR A 21 -2.45 13.77 -0.34
CA THR A 21 -1.77 12.52 -0.02
C THR A 21 -2.55 11.72 1.02
N VAL A 22 -2.44 10.39 1.01
CA VAL A 22 -3.14 9.52 1.96
C VAL A 22 -2.77 9.85 3.40
N GLN A 23 -1.47 10.04 3.69
CA GLN A 23 -0.99 10.42 5.01
C GLN A 23 -1.53 11.78 5.45
N GLY A 24 -1.57 12.76 4.53
CA GLY A 24 -2.06 14.11 4.85
C GLY A 24 -3.52 14.11 5.26
N ASP A 25 -4.39 13.45 4.49
CA ASP A 25 -5.81 13.34 4.78
C ASP A 25 -6.06 12.59 6.11
N LEU A 26 -5.34 11.49 6.34
CA LEU A 26 -5.43 10.70 7.57
C LEU A 26 -4.97 11.50 8.80
N GLU A 27 -3.82 12.16 8.74
CA GLU A 27 -3.28 12.94 9.87
C GLU A 27 -4.20 14.11 10.23
N LEU A 28 -4.77 14.79 9.23
CA LEU A 28 -5.73 15.85 9.45
C LEU A 28 -6.98 15.33 10.17
N MET A 29 -7.59 14.28 9.66
CA MET A 29 -8.80 13.67 10.22
C MET A 29 -8.53 13.11 11.62
N LEU A 30 -7.45 12.33 11.80
CA LEU A 30 -7.08 11.77 13.10
C LEU A 30 -6.76 12.86 14.12
N GLY A 31 -6.11 13.95 13.69
CA GLY A 31 -5.86 15.10 14.55
C GLY A 31 -7.14 15.67 15.19
N HIS A 32 -8.22 15.75 14.43
CA HIS A 32 -9.53 16.15 14.94
C HIS A 32 -10.14 15.10 15.90
N LEU A 33 -10.10 13.82 15.52
CA LEU A 33 -10.69 12.74 16.31
C LEU A 33 -9.92 12.45 17.61
N THR A 34 -8.60 12.68 17.62
CA THR A 34 -7.71 12.37 18.75
C THR A 34 -7.31 13.60 19.56
N PHE A 35 -7.91 14.76 19.28
CA PHE A 35 -7.71 16.02 19.99
C PHE A 35 -6.26 16.56 19.97
N GLY A 36 -5.56 16.42 18.85
CA GLY A 36 -4.22 16.99 18.68
C GLY A 36 -3.47 16.38 17.49
N HIS A 37 -2.28 16.87 17.24
CA HIS A 37 -1.44 16.43 16.13
C HIS A 37 -1.15 14.92 16.20
N VAL A 38 -1.12 14.28 15.03
CA VAL A 38 -0.80 12.87 14.83
C VAL A 38 0.22 12.77 13.71
N ASP A 39 1.28 12.03 13.94
CA ASP A 39 2.25 11.63 12.92
C ASP A 39 2.04 10.14 12.61
N LEU A 40 1.83 9.80 11.33
CA LEU A 40 1.64 8.43 10.89
C LEU A 40 2.92 7.81 10.35
N THR A 41 3.24 6.62 10.84
CA THR A 41 4.26 5.75 10.26
C THR A 41 3.59 4.56 9.57
N CYS A 42 3.89 4.31 8.29
CA CYS A 42 3.32 3.19 7.53
C CYS A 42 4.32 2.07 7.26
N ALA A 43 3.81 0.87 7.01
CA ALA A 43 4.59 -0.31 6.66
C ALA A 43 5.36 -0.16 5.33
N GLY A 44 4.75 0.52 4.35
CA GLY A 44 5.38 0.80 3.07
C GLY A 44 4.70 1.98 2.37
N ARG A 45 5.49 2.97 1.95
CA ARG A 45 4.96 4.08 1.17
C ARG A 45 4.57 3.60 -0.22
N THR A 46 3.42 4.05 -0.70
CA THR A 46 2.96 3.87 -2.08
C THR A 46 3.23 5.12 -2.89
N ASP A 47 3.58 4.95 -4.14
CA ASP A 47 3.77 6.06 -5.09
C ASP A 47 2.42 6.62 -5.58
N ALA A 48 2.44 7.73 -6.32
CA ALA A 48 1.25 8.37 -6.86
C ALA A 48 0.40 7.39 -7.69
N GLY A 49 -0.90 7.40 -7.48
CA GLY A 49 -1.85 6.56 -8.19
C GLY A 49 -1.92 5.09 -7.70
N VAL A 50 -1.06 4.66 -6.77
CA VAL A 50 -1.03 3.27 -6.31
C VAL A 50 -2.09 3.03 -5.25
N HIS A 51 -2.94 2.02 -5.48
CA HIS A 51 -3.95 1.57 -4.53
C HIS A 51 -3.36 0.71 -3.40
N ALA A 52 -4.07 0.56 -2.29
CA ALA A 52 -3.74 -0.43 -1.27
C ALA A 52 -5.00 -1.17 -0.79
N ARG A 53 -4.84 -2.48 -0.53
CA ARG A 53 -5.86 -3.35 0.07
C ARG A 53 -5.49 -3.86 1.46
N GLY A 54 -4.32 -3.50 1.97
CA GLY A 54 -3.79 -4.00 3.25
C GLY A 54 -2.61 -3.15 3.72
N GLN A 55 -2.70 -1.82 3.62
CA GLN A 55 -1.73 -0.93 4.23
C GLN A 55 -1.87 -0.98 5.74
N VAL A 56 -0.74 -0.93 6.44
CA VAL A 56 -0.70 -0.85 7.90
C VAL A 56 0.04 0.41 8.30
N CYS A 57 -0.49 1.12 9.27
CA CYS A 57 0.21 2.25 9.90
C CYS A 57 -0.02 2.28 11.41
N HIS A 58 0.84 3.00 12.11
CA HIS A 58 0.65 3.30 13.52
C HIS A 58 0.82 4.79 13.78
N PHE A 59 0.31 5.22 14.91
CA PHE A 59 0.50 6.54 15.51
C PHE A 59 0.46 6.43 17.02
N ASP A 60 1.11 7.37 17.68
CA ASP A 60 1.14 7.42 19.13
C ASP A 60 0.22 8.52 19.66
N VAL A 61 -0.38 8.25 20.80
CA VAL A 61 -1.16 9.23 21.56
C VAL A 61 -0.80 9.10 23.04
N THR A 62 -0.90 10.23 23.79
CA THR A 62 -0.71 10.14 25.25
C THR A 62 -1.86 9.37 25.92
N PRO A 63 -1.64 8.80 27.12
CA PRO A 63 -2.68 8.12 27.88
C PRO A 63 -3.94 8.97 28.05
N GLU A 64 -3.80 10.26 28.31
CA GLU A 64 -4.92 11.19 28.52
C GLU A 64 -5.71 11.39 27.21
N ARG A 65 -5.02 11.46 26.06
CA ARG A 65 -5.69 11.52 24.76
C ARG A 65 -6.39 10.23 24.44
N TYR A 66 -5.76 9.09 24.71
CA TYR A 66 -6.38 7.78 24.52
C TYR A 66 -7.65 7.64 25.35
N GLU A 67 -7.63 8.00 26.63
CA GLU A 67 -8.81 7.98 27.48
C GLU A 67 -9.94 8.85 26.89
N ARG A 68 -9.64 10.07 26.47
CA ARG A 68 -10.61 10.95 25.79
C ARG A 68 -11.17 10.37 24.49
N MET A 69 -10.34 9.68 23.71
CA MET A 69 -10.76 8.97 22.49
C MET A 69 -11.77 7.87 22.80
N MET A 70 -11.62 7.18 23.93
CA MET A 70 -12.42 6.01 24.28
C MET A 70 -13.64 6.34 25.15
N THR A 71 -13.56 7.39 25.97
CA THR A 71 -14.64 7.79 26.91
C THR A 71 -15.52 8.93 26.42
N GLY A 72 -15.20 9.52 25.26
CA GLY A 72 -16.01 10.58 24.66
C GLY A 72 -17.43 10.10 24.29
N ARG A 73 -18.26 11.02 23.81
CA ARG A 73 -19.65 10.72 23.40
C ARG A 73 -19.73 9.53 22.43
N GLU A 74 -18.72 9.36 21.60
CA GLU A 74 -18.57 8.23 20.70
C GLU A 74 -17.08 7.83 20.64
N PRO A 75 -16.72 6.58 21.02
CA PRO A 75 -15.36 6.09 20.96
C PRO A 75 -14.76 6.18 19.52
N VAL A 76 -13.47 6.45 19.43
CA VAL A 76 -12.76 6.43 18.15
C VAL A 76 -12.52 4.97 17.74
N THR A 77 -13.25 4.56 16.72
CA THR A 77 -13.19 3.22 16.12
C THR A 77 -12.93 3.33 14.61
N ALA A 78 -12.61 2.23 13.95
CA ALA A 78 -12.51 2.20 12.48
C ALA A 78 -13.80 2.71 11.81
N ALA A 79 -14.97 2.36 12.34
CA ALA A 79 -16.25 2.84 11.82
C ALA A 79 -16.42 4.36 11.96
N ARG A 80 -15.98 4.95 13.07
CA ARG A 80 -16.01 6.41 13.26
C ARG A 80 -15.03 7.13 12.34
N ILE A 81 -13.83 6.57 12.15
CA ILE A 81 -12.84 7.04 11.18
C ILE A 81 -13.47 7.08 9.78
N ASN A 82 -14.11 5.99 9.37
CA ASN A 82 -14.73 5.85 8.05
C ASN A 82 -15.91 6.80 7.79
N ARG A 83 -16.54 7.33 8.83
CA ARG A 83 -17.56 8.39 8.69
C ARG A 83 -16.96 9.79 8.58
N ALA A 84 -15.71 9.96 8.97
CA ALA A 84 -15.04 11.27 9.01
C ALA A 84 -14.05 11.49 7.87
N ILE A 85 -13.58 10.41 7.24
CA ILE A 85 -12.61 10.47 6.14
C ILE A 85 -13.32 10.39 4.78
N SER A 86 -12.61 10.81 3.74
CA SER A 86 -13.10 10.73 2.34
C SER A 86 -13.36 9.28 1.90
N ASP A 87 -14.23 9.14 0.89
CA ASP A 87 -14.71 7.83 0.42
C ASP A 87 -13.64 6.96 -0.25
N ASP A 88 -12.54 7.53 -0.64
CA ASP A 88 -11.39 6.85 -1.26
C ASP A 88 -10.38 6.25 -0.25
N ILE A 89 -10.60 6.46 1.07
CA ILE A 89 -9.85 5.81 2.16
C ILE A 89 -10.80 5.07 3.08
N ARG A 90 -10.39 3.87 3.56
CA ARG A 90 -11.11 3.09 4.57
C ARG A 90 -10.15 2.54 5.61
N ALA A 91 -10.47 2.75 6.88
CA ALA A 91 -9.87 2.01 7.98
C ALA A 91 -10.53 0.62 8.06
N THR A 92 -9.75 -0.43 7.98
CA THR A 92 -10.21 -1.83 8.09
C THR A 92 -10.13 -2.33 9.53
N SER A 93 -9.17 -1.80 10.32
CA SER A 93 -9.03 -2.08 11.76
C SER A 93 -8.41 -0.89 12.49
N LEU A 94 -8.71 -0.78 13.78
CA LEU A 94 -8.02 0.11 14.72
C LEU A 94 -7.85 -0.63 16.04
N GLU A 95 -6.61 -0.91 16.40
CA GLU A 95 -6.26 -1.73 17.56
C GLU A 95 -5.08 -1.13 18.30
N ILE A 96 -4.96 -1.42 19.61
CA ILE A 96 -3.76 -1.09 20.37
C ILE A 96 -2.64 -2.00 19.88
N ALA A 97 -1.53 -1.40 19.46
CA ALA A 97 -0.36 -2.15 19.03
C ALA A 97 0.39 -2.77 20.22
N PRO A 98 1.03 -3.93 20.05
CA PRO A 98 1.97 -4.46 21.04
C PRO A 98 3.08 -3.46 21.36
N GLU A 99 3.66 -3.56 22.54
CA GLU A 99 4.84 -2.77 22.91
C GLU A 99 6.00 -3.00 21.91
N GLY A 100 6.66 -1.93 21.50
CA GLY A 100 7.75 -1.99 20.52
C GLY A 100 7.31 -2.15 19.06
N PHE A 101 6.01 -2.15 18.76
CA PHE A 101 5.54 -2.23 17.38
C PHE A 101 5.87 -0.96 16.60
N ASP A 102 6.52 -1.16 15.45
CA ASP A 102 6.72 -0.13 14.43
C ASP A 102 6.22 -0.66 13.08
N ALA A 103 5.23 0.00 12.48
CA ALA A 103 4.62 -0.47 11.23
C ALA A 103 5.65 -0.66 10.10
N ARG A 104 6.68 0.20 10.04
CA ARG A 104 7.72 0.13 9.00
C ARG A 104 8.69 -1.02 9.24
N PHE A 105 9.15 -1.21 10.49
CA PHE A 105 10.21 -2.16 10.83
C PHE A 105 9.68 -3.53 11.26
N SER A 106 8.43 -3.62 11.75
CA SER A 106 7.79 -4.88 12.12
C SER A 106 7.17 -5.62 10.92
N ALA A 107 7.12 -5.00 9.74
CA ALA A 107 6.59 -5.63 8.55
C ALA A 107 7.55 -6.71 8.02
N LEU A 108 7.11 -7.97 8.00
CA LEU A 108 7.89 -9.12 7.56
C LEU A 108 8.00 -9.21 6.04
N TRP A 109 6.98 -8.76 5.34
CA TRP A 109 6.94 -8.73 3.87
C TRP A 109 5.98 -7.65 3.36
N ARG A 110 6.10 -7.31 2.07
CA ARG A 110 5.16 -6.50 1.31
C ARG A 110 4.77 -7.30 0.08
N ARG A 111 3.46 -7.29 -0.24
CA ARG A 111 2.92 -7.98 -1.42
C ARG A 111 2.19 -6.99 -2.31
N TYR A 112 2.46 -7.07 -3.59
CA TYR A 112 1.76 -6.31 -4.60
C TYR A 112 1.08 -7.24 -5.59
N SER A 113 -0.04 -6.78 -6.15
CA SER A 113 -0.71 -7.36 -7.30
C SER A 113 -0.69 -6.34 -8.43
N TYR A 114 -0.25 -6.74 -9.61
CA TYR A 114 -0.26 -5.91 -10.79
C TYR A 114 -1.08 -6.57 -11.88
N ARG A 115 -2.09 -5.84 -12.38
CA ARG A 115 -3.02 -6.38 -13.38
C ARG A 115 -2.71 -5.83 -14.76
N VAL A 116 -2.63 -6.71 -15.75
CA VAL A 116 -2.45 -6.39 -17.17
C VAL A 116 -3.60 -7.00 -17.95
N CYS A 117 -4.38 -6.16 -18.62
CA CYS A 117 -5.37 -6.61 -19.57
C CYS A 117 -4.72 -6.74 -20.95
N ASP A 118 -4.41 -7.97 -21.37
CA ASP A 118 -3.79 -8.28 -22.66
C ASP A 118 -4.83 -8.70 -23.73
N ASN A 119 -6.10 -8.39 -23.47
CA ASN A 119 -7.17 -8.52 -24.46
C ASN A 119 -7.02 -7.44 -25.55
N PRO A 120 -7.05 -7.81 -26.85
CA PRO A 120 -7.00 -6.83 -27.94
C PRO A 120 -8.08 -5.75 -27.91
N LEU A 121 -9.22 -6.01 -27.25
CA LEU A 121 -10.31 -5.03 -27.07
C LEU A 121 -10.07 -4.08 -25.88
N GLY A 122 -8.99 -4.31 -25.09
CA GLY A 122 -8.68 -3.55 -23.89
C GLY A 122 -9.51 -3.93 -22.67
N PRO A 123 -9.28 -3.28 -21.54
CA PRO A 123 -10.00 -3.52 -20.28
C PRO A 123 -11.46 -3.08 -20.38
N THR A 124 -12.34 -3.74 -19.61
CA THR A 124 -13.73 -3.26 -19.47
C THR A 124 -13.77 -1.88 -18.81
N PRO A 125 -14.83 -1.08 -19.02
CA PRO A 125 -14.97 0.23 -18.40
C PRO A 125 -14.85 0.21 -16.86
N LEU A 126 -15.25 -0.88 -16.20
CA LEU A 126 -15.15 -1.04 -14.74
C LEU A 126 -13.74 -1.45 -14.27
N ALA A 127 -12.91 -1.99 -15.15
CA ALA A 127 -11.54 -2.43 -14.84
C ALA A 127 -10.46 -1.46 -15.36
N ARG A 128 -10.83 -0.44 -16.14
CA ARG A 128 -9.87 0.45 -16.84
C ARG A 128 -8.89 1.16 -15.91
N ASP A 129 -9.34 1.46 -14.68
CA ASP A 129 -8.55 2.23 -13.72
C ASP A 129 -7.65 1.33 -12.83
N VAL A 130 -7.81 0.01 -12.94
CA VAL A 130 -7.06 -0.98 -12.14
C VAL A 130 -6.33 -2.02 -12.99
N SER A 131 -6.32 -1.86 -14.32
CA SER A 131 -5.63 -2.73 -15.27
C SER A 131 -4.80 -1.93 -16.26
N LEU A 132 -3.54 -2.32 -16.47
CA LEU A 132 -2.73 -1.79 -17.55
C LEU A 132 -3.21 -2.39 -18.88
N PRO A 133 -3.63 -1.59 -19.88
CA PRO A 133 -3.96 -2.12 -21.19
C PRO A 133 -2.69 -2.55 -21.95
N TRP A 134 -2.69 -3.77 -22.47
CA TRP A 134 -1.62 -4.34 -23.27
C TRP A 134 -2.22 -5.14 -24.43
N TYR A 135 -2.20 -4.63 -25.63
CA TYR A 135 -2.96 -5.15 -26.77
C TYR A 135 -2.34 -6.38 -27.48
N ARG A 136 -1.54 -7.17 -26.75
CA ARG A 136 -0.92 -8.39 -27.24
C ARG A 136 -1.02 -9.46 -26.16
N LEU A 137 -1.42 -10.67 -26.56
CA LEU A 137 -1.50 -11.80 -25.62
C LEU A 137 -0.13 -12.06 -25.00
N LEU A 138 -0.09 -12.17 -23.69
CA LEU A 138 1.10 -12.47 -22.90
C LEU A 138 1.24 -13.97 -22.71
N ASP A 139 2.45 -14.48 -22.91
CA ASP A 139 2.83 -15.86 -22.63
C ASP A 139 3.24 -15.96 -21.15
N LEU A 140 2.29 -16.29 -20.28
CA LEU A 140 2.53 -16.33 -18.82
C LEU A 140 3.50 -17.44 -18.41
N ASP A 141 3.59 -18.54 -19.17
CA ASP A 141 4.52 -19.63 -18.87
C ASP A 141 5.96 -19.13 -19.06
N ARG A 142 6.26 -18.49 -20.18
CA ARG A 142 7.58 -17.86 -20.42
C ARG A 142 7.88 -16.75 -19.42
N MET A 143 6.87 -15.96 -19.03
CA MET A 143 7.06 -14.90 -18.02
C MET A 143 7.38 -15.51 -16.67
N ASN A 144 6.73 -16.61 -16.28
CA ASN A 144 7.03 -17.34 -15.05
C ASN A 144 8.42 -18.00 -15.09
N GLU A 145 8.81 -18.62 -16.21
CA GLU A 145 10.16 -19.15 -16.38
C GLU A 145 11.24 -18.07 -16.20
N ALA A 146 11.02 -16.88 -16.81
CA ALA A 146 11.93 -15.74 -16.68
C ALA A 146 11.95 -15.13 -15.27
N ALA A 147 10.91 -15.34 -14.46
CA ALA A 147 10.83 -14.88 -13.09
C ALA A 147 11.64 -15.74 -12.11
N LEU A 148 11.83 -17.04 -12.38
CA LEU A 148 12.50 -17.98 -11.49
C LEU A 148 13.90 -17.54 -11.03
N PRO A 149 14.80 -17.05 -11.94
CA PRO A 149 16.12 -16.59 -11.52
C PRO A 149 16.12 -15.37 -10.61
N LEU A 150 15.00 -14.62 -10.51
CA LEU A 150 14.89 -13.45 -9.66
C LEU A 150 14.50 -13.78 -8.21
N LEU A 151 14.09 -15.00 -7.93
CA LEU A 151 13.69 -15.42 -6.58
C LEU A 151 14.89 -15.53 -5.65
N GLY A 152 14.64 -15.31 -4.35
CA GLY A 152 15.66 -15.36 -3.29
C GLY A 152 16.32 -14.01 -3.04
N GLN A 153 17.44 -14.06 -2.29
CA GLN A 153 18.19 -12.86 -1.91
C GLN A 153 19.17 -12.44 -3.01
N GLN A 154 18.98 -11.26 -3.57
CA GLN A 154 19.78 -10.73 -4.68
C GLN A 154 19.94 -9.22 -4.61
N ASP A 155 20.86 -8.70 -5.43
CA ASP A 155 21.02 -7.26 -5.68
C ASP A 155 20.07 -6.82 -6.80
N PHE A 156 19.05 -6.06 -6.44
CA PHE A 156 18.05 -5.48 -7.36
C PHE A 156 18.40 -4.10 -7.86
N THR A 157 19.66 -3.67 -7.77
CA THR A 157 20.12 -2.35 -8.28
C THR A 157 19.65 -2.05 -9.69
N PRO A 158 19.65 -3.00 -10.68
CA PRO A 158 19.15 -2.74 -12.03
C PRO A 158 17.67 -2.34 -12.11
N PHE A 159 16.87 -2.69 -11.10
CA PHE A 159 15.43 -2.40 -11.01
C PHE A 159 15.09 -1.21 -10.12
N CYS A 160 16.09 -0.60 -9.48
CA CYS A 160 15.89 0.41 -8.45
C CYS A 160 16.35 1.79 -8.92
N LYS A 161 15.60 2.83 -8.56
CA LYS A 161 16.16 4.18 -8.64
C LYS A 161 17.25 4.34 -7.57
N PRO A 162 18.43 4.89 -7.92
CA PRO A 162 19.50 5.11 -6.96
C PRO A 162 19.05 5.93 -5.75
N ARG A 163 19.49 5.50 -4.55
CA ARG A 163 19.27 6.24 -3.31
C ARG A 163 20.52 6.11 -2.45
N GLU A 164 21.11 7.22 -2.07
CA GLU A 164 22.28 7.26 -1.23
C GLU A 164 22.02 6.60 0.15
N GLY A 165 22.97 5.80 0.63
CA GLY A 165 22.92 5.11 1.92
C GLY A 165 21.92 3.96 2.04
N ALA A 166 21.27 3.54 0.94
CA ALA A 166 20.35 2.40 0.95
C ALA A 166 20.97 1.20 0.24
N THR A 167 20.85 0.01 0.83
CA THR A 167 21.13 -1.24 0.12
C THR A 167 19.97 -1.57 -0.82
N ASN A 168 20.29 -2.18 -1.98
CA ASN A 168 19.30 -2.72 -2.93
C ASN A 168 19.23 -4.25 -2.88
N ILE A 169 19.89 -4.88 -1.90
CA ILE A 169 19.75 -6.32 -1.64
C ILE A 169 18.36 -6.57 -1.04
N ARG A 170 17.58 -7.45 -1.67
CA ARG A 170 16.22 -7.83 -1.24
C ARG A 170 16.03 -9.32 -1.35
N GLU A 171 15.15 -9.86 -0.51
CA GLU A 171 14.68 -11.23 -0.61
C GLU A 171 13.35 -11.27 -1.35
N LEU A 172 13.39 -11.59 -2.65
CA LEU A 172 12.19 -11.80 -3.45
C LEU A 172 11.62 -13.19 -3.18
N GLN A 173 10.49 -13.24 -2.48
CA GLN A 173 9.87 -14.46 -1.97
C GLN A 173 8.87 -15.06 -2.95
N ILE A 174 8.13 -14.21 -3.66
CA ILE A 174 7.13 -14.60 -4.67
C ILE A 174 7.25 -13.66 -5.87
N LEU A 175 7.28 -14.24 -7.05
CA LEU A 175 7.05 -13.55 -8.32
C LEU A 175 6.41 -14.55 -9.28
N ARG A 176 5.12 -14.37 -9.55
CA ARG A 176 4.38 -15.24 -10.46
C ARG A 176 3.29 -14.50 -11.19
N TRP A 177 2.92 -15.02 -12.34
CA TRP A 177 1.84 -14.55 -13.19
C TRP A 177 0.76 -15.62 -13.33
N ASP A 178 -0.49 -15.23 -13.11
CA ASP A 178 -1.67 -16.11 -13.22
C ASP A 178 -2.73 -15.45 -14.11
N ARG A 179 -3.63 -16.22 -14.69
CA ARG A 179 -4.84 -15.67 -15.33
C ARG A 179 -5.96 -15.48 -14.31
N SER A 180 -6.55 -14.28 -14.32
CA SER A 180 -7.78 -14.04 -13.57
C SER A 180 -8.98 -14.77 -14.24
N PRO A 181 -10.11 -14.95 -13.54
CA PRO A 181 -11.32 -15.49 -14.15
C PRO A 181 -11.82 -14.67 -15.35
N GLU A 182 -11.55 -13.36 -15.36
CA GLU A 182 -11.89 -12.44 -16.44
C GLU A 182 -10.89 -12.48 -17.61
N GLY A 183 -9.79 -13.22 -17.46
CA GLY A 183 -8.76 -13.40 -18.48
C GLY A 183 -7.57 -12.44 -18.40
N ASP A 184 -7.54 -11.49 -17.46
CA ASP A 184 -6.41 -10.60 -17.28
C ASP A 184 -5.18 -11.34 -16.71
N ALA A 185 -3.98 -10.90 -17.08
CA ALA A 185 -2.73 -11.35 -16.48
C ALA A 185 -2.51 -10.64 -15.13
N ILE A 186 -2.35 -11.42 -14.06
CA ILE A 186 -2.14 -10.91 -12.70
C ILE A 186 -0.75 -11.31 -12.22
N MET A 187 0.13 -10.32 -12.00
CA MET A 187 1.37 -10.53 -11.28
C MET A 187 1.11 -10.52 -9.77
N THR A 188 1.62 -11.50 -9.07
CA THR A 188 1.79 -11.45 -7.61
C THR A 188 3.29 -11.39 -7.32
N ILE A 189 3.71 -10.34 -6.60
CA ILE A 189 5.09 -10.15 -6.17
C ILE A 189 5.14 -9.90 -4.67
N GLN A 190 6.04 -10.60 -3.96
CA GLN A 190 6.27 -10.43 -2.52
C GLN A 190 7.76 -10.42 -2.22
N ALA A 191 8.18 -9.50 -1.36
CA ALA A 191 9.55 -9.41 -0.87
C ALA A 191 9.58 -8.90 0.58
N ASP A 192 10.70 -9.06 1.25
CA ASP A 192 11.00 -8.45 2.56
C ASP A 192 10.86 -6.93 2.51
N ALA A 193 11.35 -6.31 1.43
CA ALA A 193 11.17 -4.90 1.11
C ALA A 193 11.30 -4.66 -0.41
N PHE A 194 10.88 -3.50 -0.87
CA PHE A 194 11.08 -3.04 -2.24
C PHE A 194 11.87 -1.73 -2.26
N CYS A 195 12.80 -1.60 -3.18
CA CYS A 195 13.41 -0.32 -3.49
C CYS A 195 12.51 0.49 -4.45
N HIS A 196 12.79 1.78 -4.58
CA HIS A 196 11.98 2.68 -5.40
C HIS A 196 11.91 2.21 -6.85
N SER A 197 10.72 2.07 -7.39
CA SER A 197 10.40 1.62 -8.75
C SER A 197 10.64 0.13 -9.04
N MET A 198 11.06 -0.69 -8.08
CA MET A 198 11.37 -2.11 -8.30
C MET A 198 10.16 -2.91 -8.83
N VAL A 199 8.96 -2.70 -8.30
CA VAL A 199 7.74 -3.39 -8.75
C VAL A 199 7.35 -3.00 -10.16
#